data_2c2a743c9983d66720a3b1baa7d01c7b
#
_entry.id   2c2a743c9983d66720a3b1baa7d01c7b
#
_cell.length_a   1.000
_cell.length_b   1.000
_cell.length_c   1.000
_cell.angle_alpha   90.00
_cell.angle_beta   90.00
_cell.angle_gamma   90.00
#
_symmetry.space_group_name_H-M   'P 1'
#
loop_
_entity.id
_entity.type
_entity.pdbx_description
1 polymer ?
#
loop_
_entity_poly.entity_id
_entity_poly.type
_entity_poly.pdbx_seq_one_letter_code
_entity_poly.pdbx_strand_id
1 'polypeptide(L)'
;MLTAIPFGFTAPWVQDLFFFTVMYAALATAWNIVGGYAGYISLGHAAFFGVGAYATAITFEHVSIGAGYRPFYLLPLVGIGVAIISIPVGWIAYRTRAATFAIVTITLLFVAQQLAYNLHSLTGGSQGITMTTPNFPAETYNVPYYFAMLGVLAISVFASWYVRGSKLGLALLAIRDDEERARGLGVQTSFAKLTSFGLSAGLVAMAGGVWAYYLSFIYPQFAIDPLVTIGMVLMVYLGGRGTIWGPVLGAFILVPAQKYLAYRLGASDLYLVGYSSVFLVVILLLPRGILPSISDRVRRLHGRRRSRERRTEEVAAS
;
A
#
# COMPACT_ATOMS: atom_id res chain seq x y z
N MET A 1 -8.86 15.83 11.42
CA MET A 1 -8.03 15.34 12.54
C MET A 1 -6.60 15.00 12.09
N LEU A 2 -6.38 14.19 11.05
CA LEU A 2 -5.03 13.87 10.51
C LEU A 2 -4.22 15.11 10.09
N THR A 3 -4.86 16.16 9.58
CA THR A 3 -4.20 17.39 9.13
C THR A 3 -3.63 18.25 10.26
N ALA A 4 -4.06 18.06 11.50
CA ALA A 4 -3.60 18.82 12.67
C ALA A 4 -2.42 18.17 13.40
N ILE A 5 -2.09 16.90 13.09
CA ILE A 5 -1.05 16.12 13.78
C ILE A 5 0.32 16.78 13.70
N PRO A 6 0.83 17.24 12.53
CA PRO A 6 2.18 17.79 12.44
C PRO A 6 2.34 19.11 13.20
N PHE A 7 1.25 19.81 13.49
CA PHE A 7 1.28 21.08 14.25
C PHE A 7 1.08 20.87 15.77
N GLY A 8 0.47 19.75 16.17
CA GLY A 8 0.22 19.45 17.58
C GLY A 8 1.34 18.67 18.28
N PHE A 9 2.19 17.98 17.49
CA PHE A 9 3.26 17.15 18.02
C PHE A 9 4.59 17.55 17.40
N THR A 10 5.40 18.30 18.16
CA THR A 10 6.72 18.80 17.73
C THR A 10 7.84 17.75 17.87
N ALA A 11 7.59 16.65 18.57
CA ALA A 11 8.59 15.60 18.76
C ALA A 11 8.91 14.86 17.44
N PRO A 12 10.16 14.84 16.96
CA PRO A 12 10.54 14.29 15.64
C PRO A 12 10.11 12.83 15.46
N TRP A 13 10.24 12.00 16.51
CA TRP A 13 9.86 10.58 16.46
C TRP A 13 8.35 10.37 16.24
N VAL A 14 7.50 11.30 16.71
CA VAL A 14 6.06 11.25 16.50
C VAL A 14 5.72 11.60 15.04
N GLN A 15 6.36 12.62 14.50
CA GLN A 15 6.19 13.01 13.09
C GLN A 15 6.62 11.88 12.16
N ASP A 16 7.74 11.22 12.47
CA ASP A 16 8.24 10.04 11.76
C ASP A 16 7.22 8.88 11.82
N LEU A 17 6.69 8.60 13.00
CA LEU A 17 5.69 7.55 13.19
C LEU A 17 4.46 7.80 12.33
N PHE A 18 3.94 9.02 12.32
CA PHE A 18 2.76 9.36 11.51
C PHE A 18 3.06 9.35 10.01
N PHE A 19 4.23 9.84 9.58
CA PHE A 19 4.66 9.76 8.19
C PHE A 19 4.66 8.33 7.68
N PHE A 20 5.33 7.42 8.37
CA PHE A 20 5.36 5.99 7.98
C PHE A 20 3.99 5.32 8.08
N THR A 21 3.17 5.69 9.06
CA THR A 21 1.80 5.16 9.18
C THR A 21 0.94 5.56 7.99
N VAL A 22 0.98 6.83 7.57
CA VAL A 22 0.26 7.32 6.39
C VAL A 22 0.82 6.72 5.11
N MET A 23 2.15 6.57 5.00
CA MET A 23 2.81 5.90 3.87
C MET A 23 2.31 4.47 3.71
N TYR A 24 2.38 3.67 4.75
CA TYR A 24 1.92 2.30 4.68
C TYR A 24 0.41 2.18 4.49
N ALA A 25 -0.39 3.12 5.00
CA ALA A 25 -1.82 3.18 4.72
C ALA A 25 -2.09 3.42 3.22
N ALA A 26 -1.32 4.32 2.57
CA ALA A 26 -1.40 4.57 1.13
C ALA A 26 -0.98 3.32 0.33
N LEU A 27 0.16 2.74 0.68
CA LEU A 27 0.70 1.53 0.05
C LEU A 27 -0.25 0.33 0.17
N ALA A 28 -0.76 0.06 1.38
CA ALA A 28 -1.70 -1.03 1.63
C ALA A 28 -3.03 -0.82 0.87
N THR A 29 -3.53 0.43 0.81
CA THR A 29 -4.76 0.75 0.07
C THR A 29 -4.56 0.56 -1.43
N ALA A 30 -3.43 0.98 -1.99
CA ALA A 30 -3.07 0.76 -3.39
C ALA A 30 -2.94 -0.74 -3.71
N TRP A 31 -2.23 -1.49 -2.88
CA TRP A 31 -2.07 -2.95 -3.03
C TRP A 31 -3.41 -3.69 -2.95
N ASN A 32 -4.34 -3.24 -2.11
CA ASN A 32 -5.67 -3.84 -1.94
C ASN A 32 -6.50 -3.85 -3.24
N ILE A 33 -6.22 -2.97 -4.20
CA ILE A 33 -6.88 -2.97 -5.52
C ILE A 33 -6.59 -4.28 -6.25
N VAL A 34 -5.35 -4.79 -6.18
CA VAL A 34 -4.94 -6.06 -6.80
C VAL A 34 -5.21 -7.24 -5.85
N GLY A 35 -4.62 -7.22 -4.67
CA GLY A 35 -4.69 -8.34 -3.72
C GLY A 35 -6.06 -8.50 -3.09
N GLY A 36 -6.74 -7.40 -2.82
CA GLY A 36 -8.04 -7.37 -2.17
C GLY A 36 -9.21 -7.61 -3.11
N TYR A 37 -9.30 -6.87 -4.22
CA TYR A 37 -10.43 -6.95 -5.14
C TYR A 37 -10.28 -8.06 -6.15
N ALA A 38 -9.13 -8.19 -6.85
CA ALA A 38 -8.92 -9.24 -7.84
C ALA A 38 -8.48 -10.60 -7.24
N GLY A 39 -8.02 -10.60 -6.00
CA GLY A 39 -7.62 -11.83 -5.33
C GLY A 39 -6.20 -12.32 -5.64
N TYR A 40 -5.45 -11.61 -6.46
CA TYR A 40 -4.09 -11.95 -6.85
C TYR A 40 -3.08 -11.37 -5.87
N ILE A 41 -2.42 -12.21 -5.09
CA ILE A 41 -1.42 -11.79 -4.10
C ILE A 41 -0.12 -11.45 -4.84
N SER A 42 0.13 -10.16 -5.06
CA SER A 42 1.39 -9.69 -5.62
C SER A 42 2.41 -9.46 -4.51
N LEU A 43 3.55 -10.13 -4.61
CA LEU A 43 4.69 -9.93 -3.72
C LEU A 43 5.76 -8.99 -4.31
N GLY A 44 5.51 -8.45 -5.50
CA GLY A 44 6.44 -7.60 -6.25
C GLY A 44 6.20 -6.10 -6.15
N HIS A 45 5.22 -5.62 -5.38
CA HIS A 45 4.85 -4.20 -5.37
C HIS A 45 5.95 -3.27 -4.84
N ALA A 46 6.87 -3.77 -4.00
CA ALA A 46 8.03 -3.00 -3.57
C ALA A 46 8.99 -2.66 -4.73
N ALA A 47 8.98 -3.43 -5.84
CA ALA A 47 9.70 -3.04 -7.04
C ALA A 47 9.16 -1.72 -7.61
N PHE A 48 7.84 -1.55 -7.68
CA PHE A 48 7.23 -0.29 -8.16
C PHE A 48 7.43 0.87 -7.19
N PHE A 49 7.45 0.58 -5.88
CA PHE A 49 7.85 1.56 -4.87
C PHE A 49 9.27 2.07 -5.12
N GLY A 50 10.23 1.15 -5.31
CA GLY A 50 11.61 1.49 -5.62
C GLY A 50 11.77 2.18 -6.97
N VAL A 51 11.08 1.72 -8.02
CA VAL A 51 11.09 2.40 -9.33
C VAL A 51 10.57 3.83 -9.21
N GLY A 52 9.51 4.06 -8.43
CA GLY A 52 9.00 5.40 -8.15
C GLY A 52 10.00 6.28 -7.38
N ALA A 53 10.68 5.69 -6.40
CA ALA A 53 11.75 6.33 -5.64
C ALA A 53 12.91 6.77 -6.55
N TYR A 54 13.43 5.83 -7.36
CA TYR A 54 14.50 6.12 -8.32
C TYR A 54 14.08 7.09 -9.41
N ALA A 55 12.88 6.95 -9.98
CA ALA A 55 12.38 7.87 -10.98
C ALA A 55 12.33 9.32 -10.46
N THR A 56 11.93 9.50 -9.20
CA THR A 56 11.91 10.82 -8.56
C THR A 56 13.34 11.33 -8.35
N ALA A 57 14.26 10.50 -7.83
CA ALA A 57 15.63 10.89 -7.56
C ALA A 57 16.41 11.24 -8.83
N ILE A 58 16.30 10.40 -9.88
CA ILE A 58 16.94 10.61 -11.18
C ILE A 58 16.43 11.89 -11.85
N THR A 59 15.09 12.11 -11.80
CA THR A 59 14.51 13.32 -12.37
C THR A 59 14.98 14.57 -11.62
N PHE A 60 15.11 14.47 -10.30
CA PHE A 60 15.62 15.56 -9.48
C PHE A 60 17.08 15.93 -9.82
N GLU A 61 17.93 14.92 -10.03
CA GLU A 61 19.34 15.10 -10.35
C GLU A 61 19.55 15.67 -11.76
N HIS A 62 18.87 15.12 -12.78
CA HIS A 62 19.10 15.46 -14.19
C HIS A 62 18.36 16.71 -14.67
N VAL A 63 17.20 17.02 -14.09
CA VAL A 63 16.37 18.16 -14.55
C VAL A 63 16.63 19.43 -13.73
N SER A 64 17.58 19.38 -12.78
CA SER A 64 17.92 20.53 -11.90
C SER A 64 16.68 21.17 -11.27
N ILE A 65 15.74 20.34 -10.84
CA ILE A 65 14.53 20.82 -10.17
C ILE A 65 14.93 21.33 -8.80
N GLY A 66 14.75 22.64 -8.58
CA GLY A 66 15.12 23.26 -7.32
C GLY A 66 14.51 22.54 -6.12
N ALA A 67 15.28 22.42 -5.04
CA ALA A 67 14.79 21.86 -3.78
C ALA A 67 13.60 22.68 -3.25
N GLY A 68 12.66 22.02 -2.54
CA GLY A 68 11.46 22.65 -2.00
C GLY A 68 10.19 21.89 -2.35
N TYR A 69 9.14 22.57 -2.79
CA TYR A 69 7.84 21.94 -3.12
C TYR A 69 7.77 21.33 -4.54
N ARG A 70 8.69 21.70 -5.43
CA ARG A 70 8.66 21.29 -6.85
C ARG A 70 8.69 19.79 -7.07
N PRO A 71 9.48 18.97 -6.34
CA PRO A 71 9.49 17.53 -6.51
C PRO A 71 8.12 16.87 -6.29
N PHE A 72 7.27 17.44 -5.44
CA PHE A 72 5.95 16.90 -5.18
C PHE A 72 5.01 17.00 -6.39
N TYR A 73 5.19 17.99 -7.26
CA TYR A 73 4.39 18.12 -8.49
C TYR A 73 4.73 17.07 -9.56
N LEU A 74 5.89 16.40 -9.44
CA LEU A 74 6.27 15.31 -10.35
C LEU A 74 5.62 13.97 -9.99
N LEU A 75 5.14 13.80 -8.76
CA LEU A 75 4.62 12.53 -8.28
C LEU A 75 3.50 11.94 -9.16
N PRO A 76 2.51 12.71 -9.64
CA PRO A 76 1.50 12.17 -10.55
C PRO A 76 2.11 11.67 -11.87
N LEU A 77 3.12 12.38 -12.40
CA LEU A 77 3.81 11.97 -13.63
C LEU A 77 4.60 10.69 -13.43
N VAL A 78 5.33 10.57 -12.32
CA VAL A 78 6.03 9.35 -11.91
C VAL A 78 5.04 8.20 -11.76
N GLY A 79 3.91 8.43 -11.09
CA GLY A 79 2.85 7.43 -10.93
C GLY A 79 2.30 6.93 -12.26
N ILE A 80 2.00 7.83 -13.21
CA ILE A 80 1.51 7.48 -14.55
C ILE A 80 2.60 6.71 -15.32
N GLY A 81 3.85 7.16 -15.29
CA GLY A 81 4.95 6.49 -15.96
C GLY A 81 5.15 5.06 -15.47
N VAL A 82 5.16 4.86 -14.16
CA VAL A 82 5.29 3.51 -13.56
C VAL A 82 4.04 2.67 -13.82
N ALA A 83 2.84 3.24 -13.82
CA ALA A 83 1.62 2.54 -14.21
C ALA A 83 1.74 1.96 -15.62
N ILE A 84 2.25 2.74 -16.59
CA ILE A 84 2.47 2.30 -17.97
C ILE A 84 3.55 1.20 -18.03
N ILE A 85 4.69 1.39 -17.35
CA ILE A 85 5.79 0.40 -17.31
C ILE A 85 5.33 -0.90 -16.64
N SER A 86 4.42 -0.85 -15.70
CA SER A 86 3.90 -2.04 -15.02
C SER A 86 3.00 -2.91 -15.90
N ILE A 87 2.43 -2.38 -17.00
CA ILE A 87 1.53 -3.15 -17.88
C ILE A 87 2.23 -4.37 -18.52
N PRO A 88 3.39 -4.24 -19.18
CA PRO A 88 4.09 -5.41 -19.72
C PRO A 88 4.54 -6.39 -18.64
N VAL A 89 4.95 -5.89 -17.48
CA VAL A 89 5.31 -6.71 -16.31
C VAL A 89 4.09 -7.51 -15.82
N GLY A 90 2.97 -6.84 -15.66
CA GLY A 90 1.69 -7.47 -15.28
C GLY A 90 1.22 -8.47 -16.33
N TRP A 91 1.36 -8.17 -17.61
CA TRP A 91 0.97 -9.07 -18.69
C TRP A 91 1.75 -10.39 -18.65
N ILE A 92 3.04 -10.35 -18.35
CA ILE A 92 3.86 -11.56 -18.16
C ILE A 92 3.39 -12.32 -16.90
N ALA A 93 3.22 -11.61 -15.78
CA ALA A 93 2.84 -12.23 -14.52
C ALA A 93 1.44 -12.86 -14.55
N TYR A 94 0.47 -12.22 -15.19
CA TYR A 94 -0.92 -12.71 -15.28
C TYR A 94 -1.13 -13.86 -16.28
N ARG A 95 -0.10 -14.30 -17.00
CA ARG A 95 -0.15 -15.57 -17.75
C ARG A 95 -0.15 -16.79 -16.83
N THR A 96 0.18 -16.60 -15.56
CA THR A 96 0.25 -17.65 -14.56
C THR A 96 -1.02 -17.68 -13.69
N ARG A 97 -1.28 -18.79 -13.02
CA ARG A 97 -2.38 -18.93 -12.05
C ARG A 97 -2.07 -18.15 -10.76
N ALA A 98 -3.09 -17.86 -9.96
CA ALA A 98 -2.97 -16.99 -8.78
C ALA A 98 -1.82 -17.34 -7.81
N ALA A 99 -1.58 -18.63 -7.54
CA ALA A 99 -0.47 -19.05 -6.67
C ALA A 99 0.90 -18.80 -7.31
N THR A 100 1.06 -19.13 -8.60
CA THR A 100 2.30 -18.91 -9.35
C THR A 100 2.57 -17.42 -9.59
N PHE A 101 1.51 -16.61 -9.68
CA PHE A 101 1.61 -15.15 -9.80
C PHE A 101 2.40 -14.53 -8.64
N ALA A 102 2.20 -15.00 -7.41
CA ALA A 102 2.96 -14.52 -6.25
C ALA A 102 4.46 -14.80 -6.40
N ILE A 103 4.82 -16.00 -6.88
CA ILE A 103 6.22 -16.40 -7.11
C ILE A 103 6.82 -15.57 -8.24
N VAL A 104 6.12 -15.39 -9.36
CA VAL A 104 6.59 -14.58 -10.47
C VAL A 104 6.83 -13.12 -10.05
N THR A 105 5.90 -12.54 -9.30
CA THR A 105 6.02 -11.14 -8.87
C THR A 105 7.17 -10.92 -7.88
N ILE A 106 7.44 -11.85 -6.95
CA ILE A 106 8.61 -11.72 -6.07
C ILE A 106 9.92 -11.92 -6.83
N THR A 107 9.95 -12.81 -7.83
CA THR A 107 11.12 -12.96 -8.71
C THR A 107 11.39 -11.67 -9.49
N LEU A 108 10.33 -11.04 -10.04
CA LEU A 108 10.45 -9.76 -10.73
C LEU A 108 10.95 -8.63 -9.81
N LEU A 109 10.60 -8.67 -8.53
CA LEU A 109 11.14 -7.74 -7.53
C LEU A 109 12.65 -7.90 -7.39
N PHE A 110 13.15 -9.13 -7.22
CA PHE A 110 14.59 -9.37 -7.13
C PHE A 110 15.32 -9.04 -8.43
N VAL A 111 14.70 -9.27 -9.59
CA VAL A 111 15.25 -8.82 -10.89
C VAL A 111 15.37 -7.29 -10.92
N ALA A 112 14.33 -6.57 -10.51
CA ALA A 112 14.35 -5.10 -10.44
C ALA A 112 15.43 -4.59 -9.47
N GLN A 113 15.59 -5.25 -8.31
CA GLN A 113 16.64 -4.92 -7.35
C GLN A 113 18.03 -5.16 -7.95
N GLN A 114 18.24 -6.29 -8.63
CA GLN A 114 19.50 -6.61 -9.28
C GLN A 114 19.81 -5.67 -10.44
N LEU A 115 18.80 -5.28 -11.22
CA LEU A 115 18.97 -4.25 -12.25
C LEU A 115 19.39 -2.91 -11.65
N ALA A 116 18.78 -2.50 -10.53
CA ALA A 116 19.17 -1.28 -9.84
C ALA A 116 20.61 -1.33 -9.33
N TYR A 117 21.13 -2.49 -8.91
CA TYR A 117 22.54 -2.65 -8.54
C TYR A 117 23.50 -2.54 -9.74
N ASN A 118 23.11 -3.03 -10.92
CA ASN A 118 23.99 -3.11 -12.08
C ASN A 118 23.95 -1.86 -12.97
N LEU A 119 22.87 -1.09 -12.94
CA LEU A 119 22.74 0.14 -13.74
C LEU A 119 23.45 1.34 -13.08
N HIS A 120 24.77 1.21 -12.83
CA HIS A 120 25.55 2.22 -12.10
C HIS A 120 25.40 3.64 -12.64
N SER A 121 25.31 3.81 -13.96
CA SER A 121 25.17 5.12 -14.60
C SER A 121 23.83 5.80 -14.33
N LEU A 122 22.80 5.03 -13.96
CA LEU A 122 21.44 5.54 -13.76
C LEU A 122 21.03 5.58 -12.28
N THR A 123 21.40 4.57 -11.52
CA THR A 123 20.97 4.36 -10.13
C THR A 123 22.06 4.61 -9.10
N GLY A 124 23.29 4.89 -9.55
CA GLY A 124 24.46 4.93 -8.66
C GLY A 124 24.89 3.55 -8.15
N GLY A 125 24.23 2.46 -8.57
CA GLY A 125 24.52 1.09 -8.15
C GLY A 125 24.46 0.93 -6.63
N SER A 126 25.46 0.32 -6.02
CA SER A 126 25.57 0.11 -4.58
C SER A 126 25.80 1.41 -3.78
N GLN A 127 26.28 2.48 -4.43
CA GLN A 127 26.49 3.78 -3.76
C GLN A 127 25.18 4.55 -3.59
N GLY A 128 24.18 4.27 -4.44
CA GLY A 128 22.89 4.95 -4.41
C GLY A 128 22.92 6.37 -4.96
N ILE A 129 21.80 7.08 -4.78
CA ILE A 129 21.63 8.47 -5.21
C ILE A 129 21.31 9.33 -3.99
N THR A 130 22.00 10.46 -3.87
CA THR A 130 21.74 11.49 -2.86
C THR A 130 21.01 12.66 -3.49
N MET A 131 19.88 13.07 -2.91
CA MET A 131 19.14 14.25 -3.34
C MET A 131 19.46 15.44 -2.45
N THR A 132 19.49 16.64 -3.05
CA THR A 132 19.67 17.87 -2.28
C THR A 132 18.50 18.09 -1.33
N THR A 133 18.81 18.25 -0.04
CA THR A 133 17.80 18.53 0.99
C THR A 133 17.26 19.96 0.84
N PRO A 134 15.94 20.16 0.96
CA PRO A 134 15.36 21.49 0.89
C PRO A 134 15.64 22.29 2.17
N ASN A 135 15.75 23.63 2.02
CA ASN A 135 15.89 24.56 3.14
C ASN A 135 14.52 24.83 3.80
N PHE A 136 13.86 23.81 4.33
CA PHE A 136 12.68 24.02 5.16
C PHE A 136 13.07 24.42 6.59
N PRO A 137 12.25 25.25 7.29
CA PRO A 137 12.50 25.57 8.69
C PRO A 137 12.56 24.29 9.54
N ALA A 138 13.51 24.20 10.46
CA ALA A 138 13.75 23.00 11.27
C ALA A 138 12.49 22.52 12.03
N GLU A 139 11.68 23.46 12.52
CA GLU A 139 10.44 23.15 13.27
C GLU A 139 9.34 22.49 12.40
N THR A 140 9.33 22.78 11.10
CA THR A 140 8.32 22.32 10.15
C THR A 140 8.91 21.44 9.04
N TYR A 141 10.13 20.94 9.20
CA TYR A 141 10.85 20.21 8.16
C TYR A 141 10.08 19.01 7.61
N ASN A 142 9.44 18.25 8.46
CA ASN A 142 8.70 17.03 8.09
C ASN A 142 7.29 17.31 7.55
N VAL A 143 6.77 18.53 7.77
CA VAL A 143 5.37 18.88 7.44
C VAL A 143 5.05 18.74 5.94
N PRO A 144 5.85 19.26 4.99
CA PRO A 144 5.57 19.13 3.56
C PRO A 144 5.52 17.68 3.09
N TYR A 145 6.41 16.82 3.58
CA TYR A 145 6.44 15.39 3.23
C TYR A 145 5.22 14.66 3.77
N TYR A 146 4.81 14.99 5.00
CA TYR A 146 3.60 14.41 5.60
C TYR A 146 2.36 14.77 4.78
N PHE A 147 2.19 16.03 4.37
CA PHE A 147 1.06 16.44 3.54
C PHE A 147 1.11 15.86 2.14
N ALA A 148 2.28 15.74 1.53
CA ALA A 148 2.45 15.06 0.25
C ALA A 148 2.02 13.59 0.37
N MET A 149 2.47 12.89 1.41
CA MET A 149 2.09 11.49 1.65
C MET A 149 0.60 11.36 1.98
N LEU A 150 0.01 12.29 2.73
CA LEU A 150 -1.43 12.34 2.98
C LEU A 150 -2.21 12.55 1.67
N GLY A 151 -1.70 13.36 0.75
CA GLY A 151 -2.24 13.51 -0.60
C GLY A 151 -2.23 12.20 -1.38
N VAL A 152 -1.12 11.46 -1.34
CA VAL A 152 -1.02 10.12 -1.96
C VAL A 152 -2.02 9.15 -1.33
N LEU A 153 -2.17 9.15 -0.01
CA LEU A 153 -3.18 8.35 0.68
C LEU A 153 -4.59 8.72 0.23
N ALA A 154 -4.91 10.00 0.16
CA ALA A 154 -6.22 10.47 -0.29
C ALA A 154 -6.54 10.02 -1.72
N ILE A 155 -5.56 10.12 -2.64
CA ILE A 155 -5.67 9.65 -4.02
C ILE A 155 -5.86 8.11 -4.03
N SER A 156 -5.11 7.37 -3.23
CA SER A 156 -5.19 5.90 -3.15
C SER A 156 -6.56 5.45 -2.62
N VAL A 157 -7.09 6.11 -1.58
CA VAL A 157 -8.43 5.82 -1.03
C VAL A 157 -9.51 6.18 -2.04
N PHE A 158 -9.40 7.32 -2.71
CA PHE A 158 -10.33 7.73 -3.76
C PHE A 158 -10.33 6.76 -4.94
N ALA A 159 -9.16 6.36 -5.42
CA ALA A 159 -9.01 5.38 -6.49
C ALA A 159 -9.63 4.02 -6.08
N SER A 160 -9.35 3.57 -4.87
CA SER A 160 -9.92 2.33 -4.31
C SER A 160 -11.45 2.39 -4.21
N TRP A 161 -12.00 3.52 -3.75
CA TRP A 161 -13.45 3.75 -3.68
C TRP A 161 -14.08 3.79 -5.07
N TYR A 162 -13.48 4.53 -6.01
CA TYR A 162 -13.95 4.63 -7.38
C TYR A 162 -13.94 3.27 -8.10
N VAL A 163 -12.83 2.54 -8.01
CA VAL A 163 -12.71 1.18 -8.59
C VAL A 163 -13.78 0.27 -8.03
N ARG A 164 -13.96 0.24 -6.70
CA ARG A 164 -14.94 -0.64 -6.05
C ARG A 164 -16.38 -0.38 -6.51
N GLY A 165 -16.75 0.87 -6.79
CA GLY A 165 -18.08 1.26 -7.27
C GLY A 165 -18.27 1.13 -8.78
N SER A 166 -17.22 0.84 -9.54
CA SER A 166 -17.22 0.81 -10.99
C SER A 166 -17.46 -0.61 -11.58
N LYS A 167 -17.68 -0.69 -12.89
CA LYS A 167 -17.72 -1.95 -13.64
C LYS A 167 -16.39 -2.73 -13.50
N LEU A 168 -15.27 -2.02 -13.40
CA LEU A 168 -13.97 -2.63 -13.15
C LEU A 168 -13.96 -3.37 -11.80
N GLY A 169 -14.45 -2.75 -10.73
CA GLY A 169 -14.53 -3.40 -9.43
C GLY A 169 -15.40 -4.64 -9.40
N LEU A 170 -16.55 -4.61 -10.09
CA LEU A 170 -17.40 -5.78 -10.24
C LEU A 170 -16.68 -6.91 -10.99
N ALA A 171 -15.97 -6.58 -12.08
CA ALA A 171 -15.15 -7.54 -12.82
C ALA A 171 -14.05 -8.17 -11.95
N LEU A 172 -13.34 -7.35 -11.14
CA LEU A 172 -12.31 -7.84 -10.23
C LEU A 172 -12.87 -8.77 -9.15
N LEU A 173 -14.03 -8.46 -8.58
CA LEU A 173 -14.69 -9.32 -7.60
C LEU A 173 -15.12 -10.65 -8.23
N ALA A 174 -15.68 -10.63 -9.46
CA ALA A 174 -16.01 -11.85 -10.19
C ALA A 174 -14.78 -12.72 -10.48
N ILE A 175 -13.66 -12.10 -10.88
CA ILE A 175 -12.37 -12.79 -11.09
C ILE A 175 -11.86 -13.40 -9.78
N ARG A 176 -12.01 -12.71 -8.67
CA ARG A 176 -11.61 -13.20 -7.35
C ARG A 176 -12.39 -14.44 -6.91
N ASP A 177 -13.67 -14.48 -7.23
CA ASP A 177 -14.54 -15.61 -6.88
C ASP A 177 -14.24 -16.83 -7.77
N ASP A 178 -14.22 -16.64 -9.10
CA ASP A 178 -13.85 -17.68 -10.08
C ASP A 178 -13.52 -17.01 -11.43
N GLU A 179 -12.24 -17.01 -11.81
CA GLU A 179 -11.81 -16.36 -13.06
C GLU A 179 -12.32 -17.05 -14.31
N GLU A 180 -12.41 -18.39 -14.31
CA GLU A 180 -12.88 -19.15 -15.48
C GLU A 180 -14.37 -18.91 -15.72
N ARG A 181 -15.17 -18.88 -14.66
CA ARG A 181 -16.59 -18.52 -14.75
C ARG A 181 -16.79 -17.08 -15.17
N ALA A 182 -16.04 -16.14 -14.60
CA ALA A 182 -16.10 -14.73 -15.00
C ALA A 182 -15.82 -14.57 -16.50
N ARG A 183 -14.81 -15.28 -17.03
CA ARG A 183 -14.48 -15.28 -18.46
C ARG A 183 -15.60 -15.88 -19.30
N GLY A 184 -16.21 -17.00 -18.86
CA GLY A 184 -17.35 -17.63 -19.52
C GLY A 184 -18.58 -16.73 -19.60
N LEU A 185 -18.76 -15.80 -18.66
CA LEU A 185 -19.79 -14.77 -18.63
C LEU A 185 -19.45 -13.50 -19.46
N GLY A 186 -18.31 -13.50 -20.20
CA GLY A 186 -17.91 -12.38 -21.07
C GLY A 186 -17.10 -11.29 -20.36
N VAL A 187 -16.65 -11.48 -19.11
CA VAL A 187 -15.80 -10.52 -18.43
C VAL A 187 -14.40 -10.50 -19.08
N GLN A 188 -13.93 -9.33 -19.47
CA GLN A 188 -12.58 -9.13 -20.01
C GLN A 188 -11.53 -9.21 -18.89
N THR A 189 -11.25 -10.43 -18.42
CA THR A 189 -10.41 -10.66 -17.22
C THR A 189 -9.01 -10.09 -17.35
N SER A 190 -8.38 -10.23 -18.53
CA SER A 190 -7.02 -9.70 -18.77
C SER A 190 -6.98 -8.18 -18.66
N PHE A 191 -7.93 -7.47 -19.29
CA PHE A 191 -8.00 -6.01 -19.21
C PHE A 191 -8.22 -5.54 -17.77
N ALA A 192 -9.17 -6.16 -17.06
CA ALA A 192 -9.47 -5.79 -15.68
C ALA A 192 -8.25 -5.99 -14.76
N LYS A 193 -7.54 -7.11 -14.90
CA LYS A 193 -6.33 -7.41 -14.12
C LYS A 193 -5.20 -6.43 -14.43
N LEU A 194 -4.91 -6.16 -15.69
CA LEU A 194 -3.82 -5.25 -16.10
C LEU A 194 -4.11 -3.80 -15.67
N THR A 195 -5.35 -3.33 -15.84
CA THR A 195 -5.74 -1.98 -15.40
C THR A 195 -5.61 -1.83 -13.89
N SER A 196 -6.06 -2.81 -13.11
CA SER A 196 -5.94 -2.78 -11.65
C SER A 196 -4.47 -2.80 -11.20
N PHE A 197 -3.63 -3.59 -11.88
CA PHE A 197 -2.21 -3.70 -11.60
C PHE A 197 -1.46 -2.40 -11.90
N GLY A 198 -1.71 -1.81 -13.08
CA GLY A 198 -1.13 -0.52 -13.45
C GLY A 198 -1.52 0.60 -12.49
N LEU A 199 -2.80 0.69 -12.15
CA LEU A 199 -3.29 1.67 -11.18
C LEU A 199 -2.62 1.50 -9.81
N SER A 200 -2.57 0.26 -9.31
CA SER A 200 -1.93 -0.05 -8.03
C SER A 200 -0.44 0.27 -8.04
N ALA A 201 0.28 -0.14 -9.09
CA ALA A 201 1.71 0.12 -9.26
C ALA A 201 2.02 1.63 -9.31
N GLY A 202 1.22 2.41 -10.03
CA GLY A 202 1.36 3.86 -10.11
C GLY A 202 1.18 4.56 -8.76
N LEU A 203 0.16 4.17 -8.00
CA LEU A 203 -0.08 4.71 -6.65
C LEU A 203 1.05 4.37 -5.69
N VAL A 204 1.55 3.14 -5.74
CA VAL A 204 2.70 2.69 -4.93
C VAL A 204 3.96 3.47 -5.31
N ALA A 205 4.18 3.74 -6.60
CA ALA A 205 5.31 4.53 -7.08
C ALA A 205 5.28 5.98 -6.60
N MET A 206 4.09 6.61 -6.55
CA MET A 206 3.95 7.96 -5.99
C MET A 206 4.40 7.99 -4.52
N ALA A 207 4.01 7.00 -3.71
CA ALA A 207 4.45 6.91 -2.32
C ALA A 207 5.98 6.71 -2.23
N GLY A 208 6.56 5.89 -3.13
CA GLY A 208 8.00 5.72 -3.25
C GLY A 208 8.75 7.01 -3.55
N GLY A 209 8.20 7.86 -4.43
CA GLY A 209 8.76 9.17 -4.75
C GLY A 209 8.77 10.14 -3.54
N VAL A 210 7.68 10.21 -2.77
CA VAL A 210 7.64 11.02 -1.53
C VAL A 210 8.66 10.50 -0.52
N TRP A 211 8.72 9.19 -0.33
CA TRP A 211 9.62 8.54 0.61
C TRP A 211 11.09 8.78 0.24
N ALA A 212 11.44 8.71 -1.06
CA ALA A 212 12.79 8.97 -1.53
C ALA A 212 13.23 10.40 -1.19
N TYR A 213 12.36 11.38 -1.43
CA TYR A 213 12.65 12.78 -1.13
C TYR A 213 12.71 13.04 0.38
N TYR A 214 11.90 12.34 1.18
CA TYR A 214 11.94 12.39 2.64
C TYR A 214 13.28 11.93 3.21
N LEU A 215 13.81 10.80 2.70
CA LEU A 215 15.12 10.27 3.14
C LEU A 215 16.30 11.03 2.54
N SER A 216 16.13 11.67 1.36
CA SER A 216 17.18 12.35 0.60
C SER A 216 18.36 11.48 0.18
N PHE A 217 18.33 10.20 0.49
CA PHE A 217 19.33 9.20 0.09
C PHE A 217 18.66 7.83 -0.15
N ILE A 218 18.89 7.25 -1.32
CA ILE A 218 18.32 5.94 -1.67
C ILE A 218 19.39 5.03 -2.26
N TYR A 219 19.33 3.75 -1.91
CA TYR A 219 20.12 2.68 -2.51
C TYR A 219 19.27 1.42 -2.73
N PRO A 220 19.65 0.51 -3.64
CA PRO A 220 18.75 -0.54 -4.15
C PRO A 220 18.17 -1.46 -3.07
N GLN A 221 18.96 -1.87 -2.10
CA GLN A 221 18.53 -2.80 -1.04
C GLN A 221 17.40 -2.20 -0.18
N PHE A 222 17.42 -0.88 0.01
CA PHE A 222 16.47 -0.19 0.87
C PHE A 222 15.22 0.25 0.10
N ALA A 223 15.41 0.68 -1.17
CA ALA A 223 14.32 1.14 -2.01
C ALA A 223 13.47 -0.02 -2.57
N ILE A 224 14.08 -1.20 -2.80
CA ILE A 224 13.41 -2.39 -3.34
C ILE A 224 13.47 -3.52 -2.31
N ASP A 225 12.90 -3.26 -1.13
CA ASP A 225 12.89 -4.23 -0.03
C ASP A 225 11.60 -5.07 -0.06
N PRO A 226 11.68 -6.42 -0.15
CA PRO A 226 10.53 -7.31 -0.04
C PRO A 226 9.67 -7.08 1.20
N LEU A 227 10.27 -6.65 2.32
CA LEU A 227 9.55 -6.38 3.57
C LEU A 227 8.49 -5.27 3.42
N VAL A 228 8.70 -4.32 2.51
CA VAL A 228 7.71 -3.29 2.20
C VAL A 228 6.43 -3.92 1.64
N THR A 229 6.55 -4.86 0.68
CA THR A 229 5.37 -5.58 0.15
C THR A 229 4.73 -6.45 1.21
N ILE A 230 5.51 -7.17 2.00
CA ILE A 230 5.00 -8.00 3.09
C ILE A 230 4.18 -7.13 4.05
N GLY A 231 4.70 -5.96 4.44
CA GLY A 231 3.98 -4.98 5.25
C GLY A 231 2.61 -4.58 4.64
N MET A 232 2.56 -4.28 3.33
CA MET A 232 1.31 -3.98 2.63
C MET A 232 0.30 -5.14 2.77
N VAL A 233 0.75 -6.36 2.50
CA VAL A 233 -0.07 -7.58 2.60
C VAL A 233 -0.64 -7.74 4.01
N LEU A 234 0.24 -7.64 5.03
CA LEU A 234 -0.13 -7.81 6.42
C LEU A 234 -1.20 -6.81 6.86
N MET A 235 -1.05 -5.55 6.48
CA MET A 235 -1.99 -4.48 6.83
C MET A 235 -3.35 -4.67 6.18
N VAL A 236 -3.37 -5.14 4.91
CA VAL A 236 -4.62 -5.44 4.20
C VAL A 236 -5.34 -6.62 4.84
N TYR A 237 -4.62 -7.69 5.18
CA TYR A 237 -5.23 -8.86 5.80
C TYR A 237 -5.72 -8.57 7.23
N LEU A 238 -4.93 -7.86 8.03
CA LEU A 238 -5.33 -7.44 9.37
C LEU A 238 -6.57 -6.55 9.35
N GLY A 239 -6.54 -5.51 8.52
CA GLY A 239 -7.63 -4.53 8.49
C GLY A 239 -8.92 -5.08 7.88
N GLY A 240 -8.80 -5.97 6.87
CA GLY A 240 -9.91 -6.58 6.15
C GLY A 240 -9.76 -6.45 4.64
N ARG A 241 -9.34 -7.56 4.03
CA ARG A 241 -9.09 -7.70 2.59
C ARG A 241 -10.33 -7.34 1.77
N GLY A 242 -10.16 -6.53 0.74
CA GLY A 242 -11.22 -6.13 -0.18
C GLY A 242 -12.20 -5.10 0.40
N THR A 243 -11.89 -4.48 1.54
CA THR A 243 -12.61 -3.33 2.07
C THR A 243 -11.86 -2.04 1.76
N ILE A 244 -12.53 -0.89 1.73
CA ILE A 244 -11.89 0.40 1.43
C ILE A 244 -11.06 0.88 2.63
N TRP A 245 -11.60 0.82 3.83
CA TRP A 245 -10.99 1.34 5.05
C TRP A 245 -10.14 0.32 5.82
N GLY A 246 -10.24 -0.97 5.46
CA GLY A 246 -9.45 -2.05 6.10
C GLY A 246 -7.95 -1.79 6.05
N PRO A 247 -7.36 -1.57 4.87
CA PRO A 247 -5.92 -1.31 4.74
C PRO A 247 -5.44 -0.14 5.59
N VAL A 248 -6.23 0.94 5.66
CA VAL A 248 -5.93 2.12 6.47
C VAL A 248 -5.91 1.75 7.96
N LEU A 249 -6.96 1.06 8.45
CA LEU A 249 -7.00 0.60 9.84
C LEU A 249 -5.86 -0.35 10.16
N GLY A 250 -5.56 -1.29 9.24
CA GLY A 250 -4.43 -2.21 9.40
C GLY A 250 -3.09 -1.49 9.56
N ALA A 251 -2.84 -0.45 8.75
CA ALA A 251 -1.64 0.37 8.85
C ALA A 251 -1.57 1.15 10.18
N PHE A 252 -2.68 1.76 10.60
CA PHE A 252 -2.73 2.51 11.86
C PHE A 252 -2.56 1.63 13.12
N ILE A 253 -2.75 0.32 13.01
CA ILE A 253 -2.50 -0.63 14.10
C ILE A 253 -1.08 -1.19 14.00
N LEU A 254 -0.68 -1.68 12.81
CA LEU A 254 0.58 -2.42 12.66
C LEU A 254 1.82 -1.54 12.68
N VAL A 255 1.79 -0.34 12.06
CA VAL A 255 2.99 0.52 12.00
C VAL A 255 3.40 1.02 13.39
N PRO A 256 2.48 1.55 14.23
CA PRO A 256 2.83 1.91 15.60
C PRO A 256 3.29 0.72 16.43
N ALA A 257 2.65 -0.45 16.28
CA ALA A 257 3.05 -1.66 16.97
C ALA A 257 4.47 -2.09 16.58
N GLN A 258 4.80 -2.08 15.28
CA GLN A 258 6.14 -2.41 14.77
C GLN A 258 7.20 -1.44 15.29
N LYS A 259 6.94 -0.13 15.25
CA LYS A 259 7.87 0.90 15.76
C LYS A 259 8.07 0.77 17.26
N TYR A 260 7.01 0.49 18.01
CA TYR A 260 7.10 0.27 19.46
C TYR A 260 7.91 -0.98 19.80
N LEU A 261 7.70 -2.10 19.09
CA LEU A 261 8.48 -3.31 19.26
C LEU A 261 9.96 -3.08 18.92
N ALA A 262 10.24 -2.40 17.81
CA ALA A 262 11.61 -2.04 17.43
C ALA A 262 12.30 -1.19 18.49
N TYR A 263 11.59 -0.22 19.08
CA TYR A 263 12.13 0.60 20.17
C TYR A 263 12.41 -0.22 21.44
N ARG A 264 11.54 -1.16 21.82
CA ARG A 264 11.67 -1.96 23.06
C ARG A 264 12.69 -3.10 22.95
N LEU A 265 12.76 -3.75 21.79
CA LEU A 265 13.62 -4.92 21.59
C LEU A 265 15.01 -4.57 21.05
N GLY A 266 15.24 -3.28 20.74
CA GLY A 266 16.54 -2.77 20.33
C GLY A 266 17.03 -3.31 18.98
N ALA A 267 18.35 -3.30 18.78
CA ALA A 267 19.02 -3.68 17.54
C ALA A 267 19.06 -5.21 17.27
N SER A 268 18.35 -6.03 18.03
CA SER A 268 18.27 -7.47 17.79
C SER A 268 17.12 -7.78 16.82
N ASP A 269 17.32 -8.71 15.90
CA ASP A 269 16.28 -9.19 14.95
C ASP A 269 15.04 -9.78 15.66
N LEU A 270 15.02 -9.82 16.98
CA LEU A 270 13.89 -10.26 17.81
C LEU A 270 12.62 -9.44 17.58
N TYR A 271 12.74 -8.16 17.15
CA TYR A 271 11.55 -7.36 16.81
C TYR A 271 10.80 -7.94 15.59
N LEU A 272 11.52 -8.52 14.62
CA LEU A 272 10.92 -9.20 13.46
C LEU A 272 10.16 -10.45 13.88
N VAL A 273 10.73 -11.22 14.82
CA VAL A 273 10.06 -12.41 15.40
C VAL A 273 8.80 -11.98 16.17
N GLY A 274 8.91 -10.94 17.00
CA GLY A 274 7.76 -10.39 17.73
C GLY A 274 6.66 -9.88 16.80
N TYR A 275 7.02 -9.12 15.79
CA TYR A 275 6.10 -8.60 14.78
C TYR A 275 5.41 -9.72 14.00
N SER A 276 6.18 -10.71 13.53
CA SER A 276 5.64 -11.85 12.79
C SER A 276 4.74 -12.72 13.68
N SER A 277 5.06 -12.86 14.97
CA SER A 277 4.23 -13.60 15.93
C SER A 277 2.90 -12.91 16.19
N VAL A 278 2.89 -11.60 16.40
CA VAL A 278 1.65 -10.80 16.53
C VAL A 278 0.79 -10.96 15.30
N PHE A 279 1.40 -10.92 14.11
CA PHE A 279 0.69 -11.10 12.86
C PHE A 279 0.08 -12.49 12.71
N LEU A 280 0.86 -13.55 13.04
CA LEU A 280 0.37 -14.93 13.01
C LEU A 280 -0.85 -15.12 13.92
N VAL A 281 -0.77 -14.60 15.15
CA VAL A 281 -1.88 -14.65 16.11
C VAL A 281 -3.11 -13.93 15.56
N VAL A 282 -2.93 -12.75 14.96
CA VAL A 282 -4.06 -11.98 14.40
C VAL A 282 -4.72 -12.71 13.22
N ILE A 283 -3.94 -13.30 12.30
CA ILE A 283 -4.51 -14.09 11.19
C ILE A 283 -5.29 -15.30 11.70
N LEU A 284 -4.77 -15.98 12.71
CA LEU A 284 -5.44 -17.15 13.29
C LEU A 284 -6.74 -16.79 13.99
N LEU A 285 -6.78 -15.67 14.71
CA LEU A 285 -7.96 -15.23 15.45
C LEU A 285 -8.98 -14.47 14.59
N LEU A 286 -8.53 -13.77 13.56
CA LEU A 286 -9.37 -12.90 12.70
C LEU A 286 -9.12 -13.22 11.20
N PRO A 287 -9.45 -14.40 10.70
CA PRO A 287 -9.13 -14.82 9.33
C PRO A 287 -9.78 -13.95 8.25
N ARG A 288 -10.82 -13.19 8.58
CA ARG A 288 -11.48 -12.21 7.69
C ARG A 288 -10.99 -10.77 7.89
N GLY A 289 -10.11 -10.54 8.86
CA GLY A 289 -9.66 -9.21 9.27
C GLY A 289 -10.62 -8.53 10.24
N ILE A 290 -10.16 -7.39 10.79
CA ILE A 290 -10.85 -6.66 11.88
C ILE A 290 -12.19 -6.09 11.38
N LEU A 291 -12.20 -5.38 10.27
CA LEU A 291 -13.36 -4.62 9.80
C LEU A 291 -14.56 -5.52 9.41
N PRO A 292 -14.39 -6.60 8.63
CA PRO A 292 -15.48 -7.53 8.34
C PRO A 292 -15.99 -8.23 9.60
N SER A 293 -15.09 -8.61 10.52
CA SER A 293 -15.49 -9.29 11.78
C SER A 293 -16.36 -8.40 12.68
N ILE A 294 -16.04 -7.09 12.76
CA ILE A 294 -16.85 -6.11 13.48
C ILE A 294 -18.19 -5.91 12.76
N SER A 295 -18.19 -5.73 11.45
CA SER A 295 -19.40 -5.53 10.65
C SER A 295 -20.38 -6.69 10.78
N ASP A 296 -19.89 -7.93 10.72
CA ASP A 296 -20.71 -9.14 10.87
C ASP A 296 -21.31 -9.24 12.28
N ARG A 297 -20.54 -8.86 13.31
CA ARG A 297 -21.02 -8.85 14.71
C ARG A 297 -22.13 -7.82 14.90
N VAL A 298 -21.96 -6.61 14.36
CA VAL A 298 -22.96 -5.54 14.41
C VAL A 298 -24.25 -5.94 13.67
N ARG A 299 -24.13 -6.51 12.48
CA ARG A 299 -25.29 -7.00 11.69
C ARG A 299 -26.08 -8.08 12.44
N ARG A 300 -25.40 -9.04 13.09
CA ARG A 300 -26.04 -10.09 13.89
C ARG A 300 -26.79 -9.53 15.10
N LEU A 301 -26.24 -8.50 15.74
CA LEU A 301 -26.90 -7.84 16.88
C LEU A 301 -28.17 -7.09 16.44
N HIS A 302 -28.12 -6.35 15.33
CA HIS A 302 -29.30 -5.67 14.77
C HIS A 302 -30.37 -6.64 14.26
N GLY A 303 -29.98 -7.75 13.64
CA GLY A 303 -30.91 -8.80 13.21
C GLY A 303 -31.65 -9.45 14.38
N ARG A 304 -30.94 -9.72 15.49
CA ARG A 304 -31.56 -10.28 16.71
C ARG A 304 -32.52 -9.29 17.40
N ARG A 305 -32.24 -7.99 17.31
CA ARG A 305 -33.12 -6.96 17.87
C ARG A 305 -34.43 -6.86 17.08
N ARG A 306 -34.35 -6.82 15.73
CA ARG A 306 -35.56 -6.82 14.85
C ARG A 306 -36.41 -8.08 14.99
N SER A 307 -35.82 -9.26 15.16
CA SER A 307 -36.57 -10.50 15.35
C SER A 307 -37.25 -10.57 16.73
N ARG A 308 -36.66 -9.92 17.75
CA ARG A 308 -37.31 -9.78 19.07
C ARG A 308 -38.51 -8.80 19.02
N GLU A 309 -38.32 -7.66 18.35
CA GLU A 309 -39.38 -6.65 18.20
C GLU A 309 -40.61 -7.22 17.47
N ARG A 310 -40.39 -7.95 16.37
CA ARG A 310 -41.49 -8.65 15.63
C ARG A 310 -42.22 -9.69 16.50
N ARG A 311 -41.46 -10.46 17.30
CA ARG A 311 -42.05 -11.47 18.17
C ARG A 311 -42.89 -10.87 19.31
N THR A 312 -42.48 -9.70 19.82
CA THR A 312 -43.30 -8.95 20.84
C THR A 312 -44.53 -8.34 20.21
N GLU A 313 -44.49 -7.86 18.95
CA GLU A 313 -45.66 -7.34 18.24
C GLU A 313 -46.66 -8.46 17.92
N GLU A 314 -46.21 -9.66 17.50
CA GLU A 314 -47.07 -10.83 17.25
C GLU A 314 -47.78 -11.32 18.54
N VAL A 315 -47.06 -11.32 19.65
CA VAL A 315 -47.63 -11.73 20.96
C VAL A 315 -48.59 -10.65 21.53
N ALA A 316 -48.39 -9.37 21.18
CA ALA A 316 -49.30 -8.30 21.61
C ALA A 316 -50.57 -8.20 20.73
N ALA A 317 -50.58 -8.81 19.54
CA ALA A 317 -51.72 -8.83 18.61
C ALA A 317 -52.58 -10.08 18.71
N SER A 318 -52.13 -11.10 19.48
CA SER A 318 -52.89 -12.33 19.81
C SER A 318 -53.55 -12.20 21.14
#